data_93cecfae0a6fdb46aff42692eff922f4
#
_entry.id   93cecfae0a6fdb46aff42692eff922f4
#
_cell.length_a   1.000
_cell.length_b   1.000
_cell.length_c   1.000
_cell.angle_alpha   90.00
_cell.angle_beta   90.00
_cell.angle_gamma   90.00
#
_symmetry.space_group_name_H-M   'P 1'
#
loop_
_entity.id
_entity.type
_entity.pdbx_description
1 polymer ?
#
loop_
_entity_poly.entity_id
_entity_poly.type
_entity_poly.pdbx_seq_one_letter_code
_entity_poly.pdbx_strand_id
1 'polypeptide(L)'
;MPGQKIETGHQDVVHDVAMDYYGKRLATASSDNTIKIIGVSNSGSQHLATLTGHQGPVWQVAWAHPKFGSLLASCSYDGKVVIWKEGNQNEWTQAHVFDDHKASVNSISWAPHELGLCLACGSSDGNISVFMARADGGWDKSRIDQAHPIGVTSVSWAPSTAPGALVGSGLLDPVQKLASGGCDNTVKVWKFDNGTWRLDCFPALSMHTDWVRDVAWAPNLGLPKSTIASASQDGKVIIWTAVKEGDQWDGKVLKDFGAPVWRVSWSLTGNILAVADGKNNVTLWKEAVDGEWQQVTTVEP
;
A
#
# COMPACT_ATOMS: atom_id res chain seq x y z
N MET A 1 26.16 1.76 -0.76
CA MET A 1 26.35 1.67 -2.21
C MET A 1 25.97 3.04 -2.77
N PRO A 2 26.67 3.57 -3.78
CA PRO A 2 26.26 4.82 -4.38
C PRO A 2 24.86 4.65 -4.96
N GLY A 3 23.97 5.62 -4.69
CA GLY A 3 22.63 5.66 -5.24
C GLY A 3 22.69 5.94 -6.74
N GLN A 4 21.78 5.35 -7.51
CA GLN A 4 21.60 5.68 -8.91
C GLN A 4 20.47 6.72 -9.03
N LYS A 5 20.80 7.90 -9.55
CA LYS A 5 19.79 8.91 -9.86
C LYS A 5 19.08 8.53 -11.16
N ILE A 6 17.75 8.52 -11.14
CA ILE A 6 16.90 8.23 -12.29
C ILE A 6 16.08 9.49 -12.62
N GLU A 7 16.28 10.03 -13.81
CA GLU A 7 15.46 11.13 -14.31
C GLU A 7 14.15 10.56 -14.87
N THR A 8 13.04 10.90 -14.23
CA THR A 8 11.71 10.40 -14.61
C THR A 8 11.15 11.13 -15.84
N GLY A 9 11.60 12.36 -16.09
CA GLY A 9 11.11 13.21 -17.18
C GLY A 9 9.66 13.69 -16.99
N HIS A 10 9.09 13.59 -15.78
CA HIS A 10 7.79 14.20 -15.47
C HIS A 10 7.89 15.72 -15.47
N GLN A 11 6.77 16.40 -15.78
CA GLN A 11 6.70 17.84 -15.85
C GLN A 11 6.22 18.49 -14.54
N ASP A 12 5.84 17.68 -13.55
CA ASP A 12 5.32 18.10 -12.26
C ASP A 12 5.75 17.10 -11.17
N VAL A 13 5.31 17.32 -9.94
CA VAL A 13 5.67 16.52 -8.75
C VAL A 13 5.39 15.02 -8.97
N VAL A 14 6.37 14.20 -8.63
CA VAL A 14 6.23 12.75 -8.59
C VAL A 14 5.73 12.35 -7.18
N HIS A 15 4.59 11.67 -7.11
CA HIS A 15 3.95 11.29 -5.86
C HIS A 15 4.29 9.88 -5.40
N ASP A 16 4.50 8.98 -6.35
CA ASP A 16 4.76 7.58 -6.04
C ASP A 16 5.69 6.92 -7.05
N VAL A 17 6.37 5.89 -6.59
CA VAL A 17 7.23 5.03 -7.39
C VAL A 17 7.07 3.59 -6.94
N ALA A 18 6.85 2.68 -7.90
CA ALA A 18 6.74 1.26 -7.64
C ALA A 18 7.68 0.47 -8.54
N MET A 19 8.49 -0.40 -7.93
CA MET A 19 9.33 -1.36 -8.64
C MET A 19 8.49 -2.59 -9.02
N ASP A 20 8.70 -3.13 -10.21
CA ASP A 20 8.07 -4.39 -10.60
C ASP A 20 8.66 -5.59 -9.82
N TYR A 21 7.99 -6.73 -9.87
CA TYR A 21 8.38 -7.94 -9.16
C TYR A 21 9.82 -8.39 -9.44
N TYR A 22 10.31 -8.14 -10.64
CA TYR A 22 11.64 -8.57 -11.08
C TYR A 22 12.74 -7.54 -10.83
N GLY A 23 12.39 -6.37 -10.30
CA GLY A 23 13.33 -5.27 -10.08
C GLY A 23 13.91 -4.67 -11.36
N LYS A 24 13.18 -4.77 -12.48
CA LYS A 24 13.64 -4.34 -13.81
C LYS A 24 12.92 -3.10 -14.33
N ARG A 25 11.77 -2.77 -13.79
CA ARG A 25 10.96 -1.63 -14.22
C ARG A 25 10.44 -0.85 -13.04
N LEU A 26 10.46 0.47 -13.18
CA LEU A 26 9.80 1.40 -12.28
C LEU A 26 8.55 1.96 -12.95
N ALA A 27 7.45 2.03 -12.22
CA ALA A 27 6.31 2.87 -12.57
C ALA A 27 6.35 4.10 -11.68
N THR A 28 6.15 5.29 -12.23
CA THR A 28 6.11 6.56 -11.49
C THR A 28 4.81 7.29 -11.74
N ALA A 29 4.21 7.84 -10.69
CA ALA A 29 2.96 8.59 -10.72
C ALA A 29 3.20 10.08 -10.47
N SER A 30 2.54 10.97 -11.20
CA SER A 30 2.82 12.41 -11.13
C SER A 30 1.57 13.29 -11.18
N SER A 31 1.72 14.51 -10.67
CA SER A 31 0.77 15.62 -10.84
C SER A 31 0.59 16.06 -12.28
N ASP A 32 1.46 15.66 -13.21
CA ASP A 32 1.29 15.89 -14.64
C ASP A 32 0.21 14.99 -15.29
N ASN A 33 -0.55 14.25 -14.49
CA ASN A 33 -1.62 13.33 -14.86
C ASN A 33 -1.14 12.09 -15.62
N THR A 34 0.17 11.84 -15.65
CA THR A 34 0.76 10.72 -16.38
C THR A 34 1.42 9.72 -15.45
N ILE A 35 1.58 8.52 -15.96
CA ILE A 35 2.40 7.47 -15.37
C ILE A 35 3.52 7.17 -16.36
N LYS A 36 4.75 7.03 -15.89
CA LYS A 36 5.86 6.62 -16.74
C LYS A 36 6.40 5.27 -16.31
N ILE A 37 6.68 4.46 -17.30
CA ILE A 37 7.35 3.16 -17.13
C ILE A 37 8.79 3.32 -17.56
N ILE A 38 9.71 3.02 -16.66
CA ILE A 38 11.14 3.20 -16.83
C ILE A 38 11.83 1.85 -16.61
N GLY A 39 12.55 1.37 -17.60
CA GLY A 39 13.42 0.20 -17.47
C GLY A 39 14.66 0.56 -16.68
N VAL A 40 15.06 -0.30 -15.76
CA VAL A 40 16.24 -0.11 -14.90
C VAL A 40 17.20 -1.26 -15.10
N SER A 41 18.47 -0.94 -15.31
CA SER A 41 19.55 -1.92 -15.45
C SER A 41 20.82 -1.40 -14.78
N ASN A 42 21.81 -2.27 -14.64
CA ASN A 42 23.12 -1.87 -14.11
C ASN A 42 23.84 -0.81 -14.98
N SER A 43 23.46 -0.68 -16.25
CA SER A 43 24.04 0.28 -17.20
C SER A 43 23.29 1.60 -17.26
N GLY A 44 22.15 1.73 -16.61
CA GLY A 44 21.35 2.95 -16.61
C GLY A 44 19.85 2.70 -16.60
N SER A 45 19.10 3.76 -16.86
CA SER A 45 17.65 3.74 -16.97
C SER A 45 17.19 4.16 -18.38
N GLN A 46 16.09 3.61 -18.84
CA GLN A 46 15.48 3.90 -20.13
C GLN A 46 13.98 4.12 -19.99
N HIS A 47 13.47 5.20 -20.56
CA HIS A 47 12.03 5.41 -20.67
C HIS A 47 11.42 4.36 -21.63
N LEU A 48 10.39 3.63 -21.17
CA LEU A 48 9.73 2.57 -21.94
C LEU A 48 8.36 3.01 -22.44
N ALA A 49 7.55 3.63 -21.59
CA ALA A 49 6.20 4.06 -21.92
C ALA A 49 5.72 5.24 -21.07
N THR A 50 4.80 6.03 -21.64
CA THR A 50 4.01 7.02 -20.89
C THR A 50 2.53 6.64 -20.99
N LEU A 51 1.89 6.42 -19.85
CA LEU A 51 0.47 6.07 -19.77
C LEU A 51 -0.32 7.35 -19.51
N THR A 52 -1.27 7.63 -20.40
CA THR A 52 -2.14 8.79 -20.34
C THR A 52 -3.60 8.37 -20.25
N GLY A 53 -4.42 9.13 -19.52
CA GLY A 53 -5.86 8.83 -19.39
C GLY A 53 -6.50 9.38 -18.15
N HIS A 54 -5.74 9.57 -17.07
CA HIS A 54 -6.22 10.31 -15.91
C HIS A 54 -6.42 11.79 -16.24
N GLN A 55 -7.43 12.40 -15.61
CA GLN A 55 -7.77 13.81 -15.78
C GLN A 55 -7.36 14.67 -14.58
N GLY A 56 -6.54 14.14 -13.71
CA GLY A 56 -5.97 14.79 -12.53
C GLY A 56 -4.72 14.10 -12.04
N PRO A 57 -4.04 14.68 -11.03
CA PRO A 57 -2.86 14.12 -10.40
C PRO A 57 -2.99 12.63 -10.10
N VAL A 58 -2.00 11.85 -10.48
CA VAL A 58 -1.93 10.41 -10.15
C VAL A 58 -1.19 10.26 -8.82
N TRP A 59 -1.87 9.72 -7.81
CA TRP A 59 -1.35 9.65 -6.46
C TRP A 59 -0.52 8.41 -6.19
N GLN A 60 -0.96 7.26 -6.72
CA GLN A 60 -0.28 5.99 -6.45
C GLN A 60 -0.36 5.04 -7.65
N VAL A 61 0.67 4.21 -7.78
CA VAL A 61 0.77 3.11 -8.74
C VAL A 61 1.17 1.83 -8.04
N ALA A 62 0.65 0.70 -8.51
CA ALA A 62 0.95 -0.61 -7.92
C ALA A 62 0.97 -1.70 -8.99
N TRP A 63 2.07 -2.45 -9.05
CA TRP A 63 2.19 -3.62 -9.91
C TRP A 63 1.41 -4.80 -9.33
N ALA A 64 0.63 -5.48 -10.16
CA ALA A 64 0.05 -6.75 -9.80
C ALA A 64 1.12 -7.85 -9.79
N HIS A 65 0.83 -8.95 -9.07
CA HIS A 65 1.72 -10.11 -9.09
C HIS A 65 1.82 -10.69 -10.52
N PRO A 66 3.02 -11.06 -11.01
CA PRO A 66 3.25 -11.47 -12.39
C PRO A 66 2.47 -12.73 -12.83
N LYS A 67 1.97 -13.51 -11.90
CA LYS A 67 1.03 -14.62 -12.15
C LYS A 67 -0.20 -14.19 -12.96
N PHE A 68 -0.61 -12.92 -12.86
CA PHE A 68 -1.77 -12.36 -13.57
C PHE A 68 -1.38 -11.66 -14.89
N GLY A 69 -0.13 -11.73 -15.27
CA GLY A 69 0.43 -11.01 -16.40
C GLY A 69 1.00 -9.65 -16.01
N SER A 70 1.39 -8.87 -17.01
CA SER A 70 1.92 -7.53 -16.78
C SER A 70 0.78 -6.52 -16.60
N LEU A 71 0.38 -6.31 -15.36
CA LEU A 71 -0.70 -5.40 -14.97
C LEU A 71 -0.18 -4.35 -14.00
N LEU A 72 -0.63 -3.11 -14.17
CA LEU A 72 -0.40 -2.00 -13.27
C LEU A 72 -1.74 -1.37 -12.88
N ALA A 73 -1.92 -1.02 -11.62
CA ALA A 73 -3.03 -0.19 -11.17
C ALA A 73 -2.55 1.22 -10.89
N SER A 74 -3.41 2.20 -11.10
CA SER A 74 -3.20 3.60 -10.72
C SER A 74 -4.44 4.21 -10.12
N CYS A 75 -4.29 5.17 -9.20
CA CYS A 75 -5.39 5.95 -8.67
C CYS A 75 -5.08 7.46 -8.76
N SER A 76 -6.14 8.26 -8.83
CA SER A 76 -6.00 9.68 -9.13
C SER A 76 -6.99 10.56 -8.36
N TYR A 77 -6.65 11.83 -8.32
CA TYR A 77 -7.53 12.92 -7.88
C TYR A 77 -8.85 12.96 -8.66
N ASP A 78 -8.88 12.47 -9.90
CA ASP A 78 -10.08 12.40 -10.74
C ASP A 78 -11.15 11.41 -10.24
N GLY A 79 -10.91 10.72 -9.13
CA GLY A 79 -11.81 9.75 -8.53
C GLY A 79 -11.77 8.37 -9.17
N LYS A 80 -10.91 8.16 -10.15
CA LYS A 80 -10.81 6.91 -10.91
C LYS A 80 -9.64 6.05 -10.48
N VAL A 81 -9.84 4.75 -10.68
CA VAL A 81 -8.78 3.75 -10.63
C VAL A 81 -8.71 3.07 -12.00
N VAL A 82 -7.52 3.02 -12.57
CA VAL A 82 -7.29 2.42 -13.89
C VAL A 82 -6.40 1.20 -13.77
N ILE A 83 -6.83 0.11 -14.39
CA ILE A 83 -6.00 -1.07 -14.60
C ILE A 83 -5.41 -1.00 -16.00
N TRP A 84 -4.10 -0.95 -16.05
CA TRP A 84 -3.31 -0.94 -17.27
C TRP A 84 -2.81 -2.35 -17.55
N LYS A 85 -2.90 -2.78 -18.79
CA LYS A 85 -2.39 -4.06 -19.26
C LYS A 85 -1.39 -3.85 -20.37
N GLU A 86 -0.24 -4.47 -20.23
CA GLU A 86 0.74 -4.53 -21.28
C GLU A 86 0.33 -5.60 -22.32
N GLY A 87 0.30 -5.19 -23.59
CA GLY A 87 0.07 -6.06 -24.72
C GLY A 87 1.38 -6.53 -25.33
N ASN A 88 1.65 -6.06 -26.57
CA ASN A 88 2.96 -6.23 -27.17
C ASN A 88 3.97 -5.33 -26.46
N GLN A 89 5.25 -5.55 -26.72
CA GLN A 89 6.39 -4.92 -26.04
C GLN A 89 6.20 -3.40 -25.77
N ASN A 90 6.00 -3.03 -24.50
CA ASN A 90 5.79 -1.66 -24.03
C ASN A 90 4.51 -0.95 -24.56
N GLU A 91 3.58 -1.67 -25.18
CA GLU A 91 2.27 -1.14 -25.54
C GLU A 91 1.28 -1.37 -24.40
N TRP A 92 0.78 -0.29 -23.83
CA TRP A 92 -0.12 -0.33 -22.68
C TRP A 92 -1.52 0.12 -23.07
N THR A 93 -2.51 -0.61 -22.57
CA THR A 93 -3.92 -0.28 -22.77
C THR A 93 -4.64 -0.19 -21.43
N GLN A 94 -5.68 0.63 -21.35
CA GLN A 94 -6.60 0.64 -20.22
C GLN A 94 -7.48 -0.60 -20.29
N ALA A 95 -7.15 -1.63 -19.50
CA ALA A 95 -7.92 -2.85 -19.45
C ALA A 95 -9.25 -2.67 -18.70
N HIS A 96 -9.25 -1.83 -17.67
CA HIS A 96 -10.45 -1.50 -16.92
C HIS A 96 -10.33 -0.13 -16.25
N VAL A 97 -11.47 0.57 -16.11
CA VAL A 97 -11.58 1.84 -15.39
C VAL A 97 -12.69 1.70 -14.35
N PHE A 98 -12.38 1.90 -13.09
CA PHE A 98 -13.35 2.00 -12.01
C PHE A 98 -13.64 3.48 -11.74
N ASP A 99 -14.92 3.83 -11.72
CA ASP A 99 -15.45 5.18 -11.52
C ASP A 99 -16.54 5.14 -10.43
N ASP A 100 -16.19 4.51 -9.29
CA ASP A 100 -17.14 4.25 -8.22
C ASP A 100 -17.07 5.28 -7.09
N HIS A 101 -15.97 6.01 -7.02
CA HIS A 101 -15.74 7.03 -6.01
C HIS A 101 -16.13 8.43 -6.49
N LYS A 102 -16.69 9.23 -5.58
CA LYS A 102 -17.13 10.60 -5.86
C LYS A 102 -16.08 11.66 -5.54
N ALA A 103 -14.94 11.24 -5.02
CA ALA A 103 -13.83 12.11 -4.65
C ALA A 103 -12.51 11.41 -4.97
N SER A 104 -11.40 12.10 -4.76
CA SER A 104 -10.05 11.59 -4.99
C SER A 104 -9.85 10.19 -4.43
N VAL A 105 -9.28 9.28 -5.22
CA VAL A 105 -8.78 7.99 -4.74
C VAL A 105 -7.32 8.16 -4.38
N ASN A 106 -7.01 8.03 -3.10
CA ASN A 106 -5.71 8.40 -2.54
C ASN A 106 -4.73 7.23 -2.46
N SER A 107 -5.24 6.00 -2.36
CA SER A 107 -4.40 4.83 -2.16
C SER A 107 -5.03 3.59 -2.78
N ILE A 108 -4.16 2.72 -3.31
CA ILE A 108 -4.49 1.42 -3.87
C ILE A 108 -3.52 0.36 -3.33
N SER A 109 -4.01 -0.86 -3.18
CA SER A 109 -3.18 -1.99 -2.76
C SER A 109 -3.72 -3.29 -3.35
N TRP A 110 -2.86 -4.04 -4.02
CA TRP A 110 -3.18 -5.39 -4.47
C TRP A 110 -3.18 -6.36 -3.29
N ALA A 111 -4.15 -7.24 -3.26
CA ALA A 111 -4.17 -8.35 -2.31
C ALA A 111 -3.02 -9.34 -2.60
N PRO A 112 -2.60 -10.13 -1.60
CA PRO A 112 -1.75 -11.28 -1.82
C PRO A 112 -2.31 -12.15 -2.95
N HIS A 113 -1.45 -12.65 -3.82
CA HIS A 113 -1.85 -13.33 -5.06
C HIS A 113 -2.60 -14.65 -4.85
N GLU A 114 -2.53 -15.23 -3.66
CA GLU A 114 -3.29 -16.40 -3.24
C GLU A 114 -4.79 -16.11 -3.16
N LEU A 115 -5.17 -14.86 -2.86
CA LEU A 115 -6.57 -14.41 -2.81
C LEU A 115 -7.16 -14.10 -4.20
N GLY A 116 -6.39 -14.31 -5.27
CA GLY A 116 -6.78 -13.93 -6.62
C GLY A 116 -6.34 -12.52 -7.00
N LEU A 117 -6.78 -12.04 -8.16
CA LEU A 117 -6.53 -10.66 -8.60
C LEU A 117 -7.56 -9.75 -7.94
N CYS A 118 -7.18 -9.17 -6.82
CA CYS A 118 -8.05 -8.36 -5.98
C CYS A 118 -7.36 -7.05 -5.60
N LEU A 119 -8.05 -5.91 -5.73
CA LEU A 119 -7.53 -4.56 -5.49
C LEU A 119 -8.41 -3.83 -4.48
N ALA A 120 -7.81 -3.27 -3.43
CA ALA A 120 -8.46 -2.34 -2.52
C ALA A 120 -8.09 -0.91 -2.87
N CYS A 121 -9.05 0.01 -2.74
CA CYS A 121 -8.92 1.43 -3.04
C CYS A 121 -9.53 2.27 -1.93
N GLY A 122 -8.77 3.24 -1.41
CA GLY A 122 -9.23 4.17 -0.38
C GLY A 122 -9.44 5.58 -0.94
N SER A 123 -10.59 6.19 -0.63
CA SER A 123 -10.98 7.49 -1.19
C SER A 123 -11.24 8.56 -0.14
N SER A 124 -11.07 9.80 -0.55
CA SER A 124 -11.47 10.98 0.22
C SER A 124 -12.98 11.08 0.47
N ASP A 125 -13.80 10.27 -0.22
CA ASP A 125 -15.23 10.15 0.08
C ASP A 125 -15.54 9.33 1.35
N GLY A 126 -14.50 8.86 2.04
CA GLY A 126 -14.58 8.11 3.30
C GLY A 126 -14.76 6.61 3.14
N ASN A 127 -14.83 6.11 1.91
CA ASN A 127 -15.13 4.72 1.63
C ASN A 127 -13.90 3.96 1.11
N ILE A 128 -13.95 2.64 1.28
CA ILE A 128 -12.99 1.72 0.66
C ILE A 128 -13.78 0.83 -0.30
N SER A 129 -13.33 0.73 -1.54
CA SER A 129 -13.84 -0.22 -2.52
C SER A 129 -12.85 -1.36 -2.70
N VAL A 130 -13.36 -2.57 -2.84
CA VAL A 130 -12.56 -3.77 -3.12
C VAL A 130 -13.11 -4.41 -4.38
N PHE A 131 -12.24 -4.58 -5.37
CA PHE A 131 -12.53 -5.13 -6.68
C PHE A 131 -11.84 -6.48 -6.84
N MET A 132 -12.59 -7.52 -7.19
CA MET A 132 -12.08 -8.87 -7.43
C MET A 132 -12.37 -9.29 -8.87
N ALA A 133 -11.33 -9.64 -9.61
CA ALA A 133 -11.49 -10.12 -10.98
C ALA A 133 -12.15 -11.49 -11.03
N ARG A 134 -13.10 -11.66 -11.94
CA ARG A 134 -13.77 -12.92 -12.22
C ARG A 134 -13.15 -13.65 -13.41
N ALA A 135 -13.41 -14.94 -13.51
CA ALA A 135 -12.93 -15.78 -14.61
C ALA A 135 -13.53 -15.37 -15.98
N ASP A 136 -14.70 -14.71 -16.00
CA ASP A 136 -15.37 -14.22 -17.20
C ASP A 136 -14.83 -12.87 -17.71
N GLY A 137 -13.80 -12.32 -17.03
CA GLY A 137 -13.21 -11.03 -17.34
C GLY A 137 -13.93 -9.83 -16.69
N GLY A 138 -15.01 -10.06 -15.96
CA GLY A 138 -15.69 -9.04 -15.15
C GLY A 138 -15.02 -8.82 -13.79
N TRP A 139 -15.60 -7.91 -13.02
CA TRP A 139 -15.15 -7.58 -11.68
C TRP A 139 -16.30 -7.60 -10.70
N ASP A 140 -16.14 -8.31 -9.59
CA ASP A 140 -17.01 -8.22 -8.45
C ASP A 140 -16.57 -7.03 -7.58
N LYS A 141 -17.55 -6.35 -6.99
CA LYS A 141 -17.32 -5.19 -6.14
C LYS A 141 -17.87 -5.43 -4.75
N SER A 142 -17.07 -5.11 -3.76
CA SER A 142 -17.51 -4.97 -2.38
C SER A 142 -17.04 -3.62 -1.83
N ARG A 143 -17.70 -3.11 -0.80
CA ARG A 143 -17.44 -1.77 -0.29
C ARG A 143 -17.51 -1.74 1.23
N ILE A 144 -16.68 -0.91 1.83
CA ILE A 144 -16.74 -0.52 3.23
C ILE A 144 -17.18 0.94 3.27
N ASP A 145 -18.45 1.16 3.56
CA ASP A 145 -19.01 2.49 3.66
C ASP A 145 -18.58 3.17 4.96
N GLN A 146 -18.26 4.46 4.87
CA GLN A 146 -17.86 5.27 6.01
C GLN A 146 -16.71 4.63 6.82
N ALA A 147 -15.77 3.99 6.11
CA ALA A 147 -14.57 3.42 6.73
C ALA A 147 -13.85 4.48 7.57
N HIS A 148 -13.63 5.66 7.00
CA HIS A 148 -13.15 6.85 7.66
C HIS A 148 -13.98 8.05 7.18
N PRO A 149 -14.94 8.55 7.98
CA PRO A 149 -15.93 9.54 7.52
C PRO A 149 -15.35 10.83 6.94
N ILE A 150 -14.14 11.22 7.39
CA ILE A 150 -13.44 12.44 6.92
C ILE A 150 -12.60 12.17 5.67
N GLY A 151 -12.28 10.90 5.37
CA GLY A 151 -11.50 10.47 4.22
C GLY A 151 -10.51 9.36 4.54
N VAL A 152 -10.35 8.44 3.60
CA VAL A 152 -9.33 7.38 3.63
C VAL A 152 -8.07 7.92 2.97
N THR A 153 -6.94 7.76 3.64
CA THR A 153 -5.62 8.20 3.15
C THR A 153 -4.78 7.06 2.60
N SER A 154 -4.85 5.89 3.23
CA SER A 154 -4.04 4.73 2.86
C SER A 154 -4.77 3.43 3.14
N VAL A 155 -4.49 2.40 2.32
CA VAL A 155 -4.96 1.03 2.50
C VAL A 155 -3.81 0.05 2.30
N SER A 156 -3.79 -1.03 3.09
CA SER A 156 -2.77 -2.08 3.00
C SER A 156 -3.37 -3.45 3.32
N TRP A 157 -3.16 -4.42 2.43
CA TRP A 157 -3.61 -5.79 2.68
C TRP A 157 -2.75 -6.50 3.72
N ALA A 158 -3.41 -7.34 4.51
CA ALA A 158 -2.74 -8.34 5.33
C ALA A 158 -2.12 -9.44 4.45
N PRO A 159 -1.05 -10.09 4.91
CA PRO A 159 -0.59 -11.35 4.31
C PRO A 159 -1.72 -12.39 4.27
N SER A 160 -1.76 -13.23 3.24
CA SER A 160 -2.75 -14.30 3.09
C SER A 160 -2.64 -15.40 4.15
N THR A 161 -1.43 -15.53 4.73
CA THR A 161 -1.14 -16.53 5.76
C THR A 161 -1.44 -15.98 7.14
N ALA A 162 -2.30 -16.66 7.90
CA ALA A 162 -2.57 -16.28 9.28
C ALA A 162 -1.31 -16.40 10.16
N PRO A 163 -1.15 -15.55 11.20
CA PRO A 163 -0.04 -15.66 12.14
C PRO A 163 0.07 -17.06 12.74
N GLY A 164 1.27 -17.64 12.68
CA GLY A 164 1.54 -18.98 13.24
C GLY A 164 1.03 -20.15 12.39
N ALA A 165 0.51 -19.93 11.20
CA ALA A 165 -0.04 -21.00 10.33
C ALA A 165 0.99 -22.07 9.92
N LEU A 166 2.29 -21.76 9.97
CA LEU A 166 3.35 -22.76 9.73
C LEU A 166 3.50 -23.78 10.85
N VAL A 167 2.89 -23.55 12.02
CA VAL A 167 2.98 -24.41 13.22
C VAL A 167 1.73 -25.30 13.33
N GLY A 168 0.66 -24.97 12.62
CA GLY A 168 -0.61 -25.70 12.66
C GLY A 168 -0.77 -26.64 11.46
N SER A 169 -1.18 -27.89 11.69
CA SER A 169 -1.39 -28.94 10.69
C SER A 169 -2.69 -28.80 9.87
N GLY A 170 -3.26 -27.60 9.74
CA GLY A 170 -4.50 -27.33 8.97
C GLY A 170 -4.27 -26.35 7.84
N LEU A 171 -4.73 -26.69 6.62
CA LEU A 171 -4.99 -25.74 5.55
C LEU A 171 -6.10 -24.79 6.06
N LEU A 172 -5.69 -23.65 6.62
CA LEU A 172 -6.63 -22.58 6.93
C LEU A 172 -6.95 -21.85 5.63
N ASP A 173 -8.23 -21.65 5.36
CA ASP A 173 -8.66 -20.81 4.25
C ASP A 173 -8.00 -19.42 4.37
N PRO A 174 -7.51 -18.86 3.24
CA PRO A 174 -6.86 -17.56 3.27
C PRO A 174 -7.82 -16.49 3.79
N VAL A 175 -7.44 -15.82 4.86
CA VAL A 175 -8.27 -14.78 5.46
C VAL A 175 -8.06 -13.47 4.73
N GLN A 176 -9.16 -12.86 4.26
CA GLN A 176 -9.11 -11.54 3.63
C GLN A 176 -9.21 -10.47 4.73
N LYS A 177 -8.09 -9.79 4.98
CA LYS A 177 -8.01 -8.65 5.90
C LYS A 177 -7.25 -7.50 5.26
N LEU A 178 -7.62 -6.29 5.63
CA LEU A 178 -6.88 -5.08 5.26
C LEU A 178 -6.84 -4.07 6.41
N ALA A 179 -5.80 -3.25 6.42
CA ALA A 179 -5.69 -2.09 7.28
C ALA A 179 -5.98 -0.82 6.48
N SER A 180 -6.56 0.18 7.12
CA SER A 180 -6.75 1.51 6.57
C SER A 180 -6.38 2.60 7.56
N GLY A 181 -5.84 3.70 7.03
CA GLY A 181 -5.61 4.93 7.74
C GLY A 181 -6.49 6.05 7.23
N GLY A 182 -6.86 6.99 8.08
CA GLY A 182 -7.76 8.06 7.70
C GLY A 182 -7.48 9.41 8.32
N CYS A 183 -8.19 10.41 7.82
CA CYS A 183 -8.18 11.78 8.33
C CYS A 183 -8.88 11.90 9.70
N ASP A 184 -9.47 10.84 10.21
CA ASP A 184 -10.02 10.73 11.56
C ASP A 184 -8.97 10.31 12.61
N ASN A 185 -7.69 10.34 12.25
CA ASN A 185 -6.52 10.04 13.09
C ASN A 185 -6.46 8.57 13.56
N THR A 186 -7.25 7.69 12.94
CA THR A 186 -7.32 6.29 13.34
C THR A 186 -6.75 5.35 12.29
N VAL A 187 -6.29 4.20 12.76
CA VAL A 187 -6.05 3.02 11.94
C VAL A 187 -7.15 2.01 12.24
N LYS A 188 -7.71 1.40 11.20
CA LYS A 188 -8.76 0.38 11.32
C LYS A 188 -8.33 -0.89 10.61
N VAL A 189 -8.71 -2.02 11.18
CA VAL A 189 -8.49 -3.34 10.61
C VAL A 189 -9.83 -3.94 10.22
N TRP A 190 -9.93 -4.40 8.99
CA TRP A 190 -11.15 -4.93 8.39
C TRP A 190 -10.95 -6.38 8.02
N LYS A 191 -11.99 -7.18 8.21
CA LYS A 191 -12.05 -8.59 7.82
C LYS A 191 -13.24 -8.82 6.91
N PHE A 192 -13.04 -9.56 5.83
CA PHE A 192 -14.13 -10.04 4.99
C PHE A 192 -14.65 -11.34 5.55
N ASP A 193 -15.93 -11.36 5.89
CA ASP A 193 -16.60 -12.51 6.47
C ASP A 193 -18.03 -12.60 5.97
N ASN A 194 -18.46 -13.79 5.54
CA ASN A 194 -19.81 -14.05 5.04
C ASN A 194 -20.32 -13.05 4.00
N GLY A 195 -19.45 -12.66 3.04
CA GLY A 195 -19.80 -11.75 1.95
C GLY A 195 -19.79 -10.26 2.31
N THR A 196 -19.38 -9.89 3.54
CA THR A 196 -19.37 -8.52 4.01
C THR A 196 -18.06 -8.16 4.71
N TRP A 197 -17.67 -6.90 4.61
CA TRP A 197 -16.55 -6.35 5.37
C TRP A 197 -17.02 -5.92 6.77
N ARG A 198 -16.26 -6.30 7.79
CA ARG A 198 -16.52 -5.95 9.18
C ARG A 198 -15.26 -5.41 9.84
N LEU A 199 -15.43 -4.52 10.80
CA LEU A 199 -14.33 -4.05 11.63
C LEU A 199 -13.84 -5.22 12.50
N ASP A 200 -12.56 -5.59 12.35
CA ASP A 200 -11.92 -6.72 13.06
C ASP A 200 -11.23 -6.28 14.36
N CYS A 201 -11.11 -4.97 14.57
CA CYS A 201 -10.43 -4.37 15.71
C CYS A 201 -11.36 -3.29 16.33
N PHE A 202 -11.86 -3.54 17.52
CA PHE A 202 -12.67 -2.58 18.26
C PHE A 202 -12.14 -2.41 19.69
N PRO A 203 -11.88 -1.16 20.16
CA PRO A 203 -11.97 0.08 19.41
C PRO A 203 -10.95 0.20 18.29
N ALA A 204 -11.14 1.15 17.35
CA ALA A 204 -10.15 1.49 16.33
C ALA A 204 -8.81 1.89 16.98
N LEU A 205 -7.71 1.64 16.29
CA LEU A 205 -6.36 1.92 16.79
C LEU A 205 -6.13 3.44 16.81
N SER A 206 -6.16 4.03 18.01
CA SER A 206 -6.23 5.46 18.22
C SER A 206 -5.11 5.93 19.16
N MET A 207 -3.94 6.24 18.58
CA MET A 207 -2.83 6.89 19.31
C MET A 207 -2.25 8.07 18.54
N HIS A 208 -2.63 8.25 17.26
CA HIS A 208 -2.28 9.43 16.50
C HIS A 208 -3.16 10.62 16.88
N THR A 209 -2.60 11.81 16.82
CA THR A 209 -3.28 13.08 17.15
C THR A 209 -3.59 13.93 15.93
N ASP A 210 -3.18 13.48 14.74
CA ASP A 210 -3.45 14.10 13.45
C ASP A 210 -3.59 13.02 12.37
N TRP A 211 -3.89 13.42 11.15
CA TRP A 211 -4.18 12.50 10.02
C TRP A 211 -3.14 11.40 9.90
N VAL A 212 -3.61 10.17 9.84
CA VAL A 212 -2.79 9.04 9.42
C VAL A 212 -2.51 9.21 7.92
N ARG A 213 -1.25 9.31 7.55
CA ARG A 213 -0.82 9.53 6.17
C ARG A 213 -0.62 8.23 5.41
N ASP A 214 -0.08 7.23 6.10
CA ASP A 214 0.20 5.93 5.48
C ASP A 214 0.06 4.80 6.48
N VAL A 215 -0.35 3.64 6.00
CA VAL A 215 -0.39 2.39 6.75
C VAL A 215 0.24 1.28 5.92
N ALA A 216 1.03 0.44 6.54
CA ALA A 216 1.66 -0.70 5.89
C ALA A 216 1.57 -1.94 6.79
N TRP A 217 0.95 -2.98 6.31
CA TRP A 217 0.94 -4.28 6.98
C TRP A 217 2.23 -5.02 6.65
N ALA A 218 2.95 -5.49 7.67
CA ALA A 218 4.19 -6.21 7.47
C ALA A 218 3.95 -7.56 6.79
N PRO A 219 4.76 -7.95 5.80
CA PRO A 219 4.78 -9.31 5.30
C PRO A 219 5.03 -10.30 6.46
N ASN A 220 4.29 -11.39 6.47
CA ASN A 220 4.43 -12.42 7.50
C ASN A 220 5.01 -13.70 6.86
N LEU A 221 6.22 -14.06 7.27
CA LEU A 221 6.87 -15.30 6.87
C LEU A 221 6.55 -16.47 7.86
N GLY A 222 5.33 -16.46 8.42
CA GLY A 222 4.89 -17.47 9.38
C GLY A 222 5.25 -17.16 10.84
N LEU A 223 5.64 -15.93 11.12
CA LEU A 223 5.84 -15.45 12.51
C LEU A 223 4.49 -15.43 13.26
N PRO A 224 4.50 -15.67 14.58
CA PRO A 224 3.28 -15.75 15.35
C PRO A 224 2.59 -14.42 15.61
N LYS A 225 3.12 -13.30 15.10
CA LYS A 225 2.55 -11.96 15.31
C LYS A 225 2.21 -11.27 14.00
N SER A 226 1.10 -10.54 13.96
CA SER A 226 0.80 -9.53 12.93
C SER A 226 1.38 -8.18 13.34
N THR A 227 1.92 -7.44 12.38
CA THR A 227 2.50 -6.12 12.61
C THR A 227 2.02 -5.13 11.56
N ILE A 228 1.55 -3.96 12.01
CA ILE A 228 1.19 -2.85 11.13
C ILE A 228 2.04 -1.65 11.54
N ALA A 229 2.58 -0.92 10.57
CA ALA A 229 3.16 0.41 10.79
C ALA A 229 2.19 1.47 10.30
N SER A 230 2.04 2.54 11.07
CA SER A 230 1.29 3.74 10.66
C SER A 230 2.15 4.98 10.80
N ALA A 231 2.05 5.86 9.79
CA ALA A 231 2.72 7.16 9.74
C ALA A 231 1.68 8.27 9.79
N SER A 232 1.98 9.37 10.46
CA SER A 232 1.01 10.45 10.64
C SER A 232 1.60 11.84 10.44
N GLN A 233 0.70 12.76 10.18
CA GLN A 233 0.94 14.21 10.17
C GLN A 233 1.43 14.71 11.54
N ASP A 234 1.11 14.00 12.64
CA ASP A 234 1.57 14.32 14.00
C ASP A 234 3.07 14.11 14.21
N GLY A 235 3.79 13.64 13.20
CA GLY A 235 5.22 13.39 13.23
C GLY A 235 5.62 12.04 13.81
N LYS A 236 4.69 11.17 14.15
CA LYS A 236 4.97 9.87 14.75
C LYS A 236 4.78 8.73 13.78
N VAL A 237 5.55 7.68 14.02
CA VAL A 237 5.30 6.35 13.50
C VAL A 237 4.95 5.44 14.68
N ILE A 238 3.86 4.69 14.52
CA ILE A 238 3.39 3.74 15.54
C ILE A 238 3.44 2.34 14.94
N ILE A 239 3.99 1.40 15.71
CA ILE A 239 3.98 -0.02 15.39
C ILE A 239 2.89 -0.68 16.22
N TRP A 240 1.97 -1.30 15.54
CA TRP A 240 0.86 -2.04 16.11
C TRP A 240 1.12 -3.54 15.97
N THR A 241 0.95 -4.29 17.04
CA THR A 241 1.19 -5.74 17.05
C THR A 241 0.01 -6.49 17.64
N ALA A 242 -0.31 -7.63 17.05
CA ALA A 242 -1.25 -8.61 17.59
C ALA A 242 -0.63 -10.01 17.52
N VAL A 243 -0.68 -10.75 18.62
CA VAL A 243 0.00 -12.07 18.73
C VAL A 243 -0.85 -13.18 18.13
N LYS A 244 -2.18 -13.09 18.26
CA LYS A 244 -3.12 -14.06 17.69
C LYS A 244 -4.24 -13.36 16.96
N GLU A 245 -4.89 -14.10 16.08
CA GLU A 245 -6.11 -13.63 15.45
C GLU A 245 -7.20 -13.35 16.49
N GLY A 246 -7.80 -12.15 16.42
CA GLY A 246 -8.81 -11.70 17.37
C GLY A 246 -8.26 -11.09 18.66
N ASP A 247 -6.94 -11.07 18.85
CA ASP A 247 -6.33 -10.38 19.98
C ASP A 247 -6.45 -8.85 19.82
N GLN A 248 -6.40 -8.17 20.95
CA GLN A 248 -6.27 -6.72 20.98
C GLN A 248 -4.91 -6.32 20.42
N TRP A 249 -4.89 -5.28 19.60
CA TRP A 249 -3.68 -4.69 19.06
C TRP A 249 -2.99 -3.84 20.11
N ASP A 250 -1.70 -4.05 20.30
CA ASP A 250 -0.84 -3.22 21.14
C ASP A 250 -0.08 -2.22 20.26
N GLY A 251 -0.10 -0.94 20.66
CA GLY A 251 0.53 0.15 19.92
C GLY A 251 1.77 0.68 20.64
N LYS A 252 2.92 0.72 19.95
CA LYS A 252 4.16 1.30 20.46
C LYS A 252 4.64 2.41 19.52
N VAL A 253 4.89 3.60 20.05
CA VAL A 253 5.52 4.69 19.28
C VAL A 253 6.94 4.28 18.93
N LEU A 254 7.23 4.18 17.63
CA LEU A 254 8.58 3.92 17.14
C LEU A 254 9.48 5.12 17.43
N LYS A 255 9.06 6.29 16.97
CA LYS A 255 9.77 7.56 17.14
C LYS A 255 8.84 8.73 16.82
N ASP A 256 9.11 9.88 17.45
CA ASP A 256 8.63 11.19 17.03
C ASP A 256 9.73 11.84 16.16
N PHE A 257 9.42 12.09 14.89
CA PHE A 257 10.35 12.66 13.91
C PHE A 257 10.37 14.20 13.96
N GLY A 258 9.42 14.80 14.68
CA GLY A 258 9.27 16.26 14.78
C GLY A 258 8.95 16.94 13.43
N ALA A 259 8.40 16.19 12.50
CA ALA A 259 7.88 16.62 11.19
C ALA A 259 6.90 15.57 10.69
N PRO A 260 5.92 15.91 9.83
CA PRO A 260 5.00 14.94 9.25
C PRO A 260 5.74 13.74 8.67
N VAL A 261 5.22 12.54 8.87
CA VAL A 261 5.74 11.34 8.23
C VAL A 261 4.81 10.95 7.09
N TRP A 262 5.37 10.84 5.90
CA TRP A 262 4.60 10.69 4.67
C TRP A 262 4.38 9.24 4.26
N ARG A 263 5.41 8.40 4.43
CA ARG A 263 5.36 7.03 3.93
C ARG A 263 6.09 6.07 4.85
N VAL A 264 5.55 4.86 4.96
CA VAL A 264 6.18 3.70 5.60
C VAL A 264 6.16 2.51 4.65
N SER A 265 7.23 1.74 4.61
CA SER A 265 7.34 0.59 3.71
C SER A 265 8.17 -0.52 4.35
N TRP A 266 7.65 -1.74 4.30
CA TRP A 266 8.34 -2.91 4.80
C TRP A 266 9.26 -3.55 3.77
N SER A 267 10.37 -4.13 4.21
CA SER A 267 11.13 -5.08 3.40
C SER A 267 10.28 -6.31 3.08
N LEU A 268 10.64 -7.05 2.04
CA LEU A 268 9.95 -8.28 1.64
C LEU A 268 9.89 -9.33 2.77
N THR A 269 10.86 -9.31 3.68
CA THR A 269 10.93 -10.21 4.83
C THR A 269 10.20 -9.67 6.07
N GLY A 270 9.66 -8.45 6.02
CA GLY A 270 8.93 -7.82 7.12
C GLY A 270 9.77 -7.46 8.34
N ASN A 271 11.11 -7.49 8.24
CA ASN A 271 12.03 -7.25 9.36
C ASN A 271 12.70 -5.86 9.34
N ILE A 272 12.58 -5.13 8.25
CA ILE A 272 13.08 -3.76 8.13
C ILE A 272 11.93 -2.85 7.69
N LEU A 273 11.79 -1.72 8.38
CA LEU A 273 10.84 -0.67 8.06
C LEU A 273 11.59 0.56 7.53
N ALA A 274 11.24 1.01 6.34
CA ALA A 274 11.65 2.30 5.81
C ALA A 274 10.63 3.37 6.19
N VAL A 275 11.09 4.54 6.61
CA VAL A 275 10.27 5.68 7.01
C VAL A 275 10.77 6.92 6.28
N ALA A 276 9.87 7.60 5.55
CA ALA A 276 10.14 8.86 4.87
C ALA A 276 9.43 10.01 5.60
N ASP A 277 10.20 11.00 6.06
CA ASP A 277 9.70 12.15 6.83
C ASP A 277 9.64 13.46 6.00
N GLY A 278 8.98 14.46 6.54
CA GLY A 278 8.85 15.79 5.92
C GLY A 278 10.12 16.64 5.93
N LYS A 279 11.21 16.14 6.49
CA LYS A 279 12.56 16.76 6.43
C LYS A 279 13.41 16.19 5.30
N ASN A 280 12.81 15.43 4.38
CA ASN A 280 13.47 14.74 3.28
C ASN A 280 14.45 13.63 3.73
N ASN A 281 14.25 13.06 4.92
CA ASN A 281 15.04 11.92 5.38
C ASN A 281 14.31 10.62 5.10
N VAL A 282 15.04 9.60 4.70
CA VAL A 282 14.60 8.21 4.67
C VAL A 282 15.45 7.42 5.66
N THR A 283 14.82 6.85 6.66
CA THR A 283 15.48 6.07 7.72
C THR A 283 15.03 4.62 7.70
N LEU A 284 15.95 3.70 7.98
CA LEU A 284 15.66 2.28 8.06
C LEU A 284 15.70 1.84 9.51
N TRP A 285 14.70 1.07 9.92
CA TRP A 285 14.47 0.60 11.28
C TRP A 285 14.35 -0.92 11.33
N LYS A 286 14.86 -1.51 12.39
CA LYS A 286 14.78 -2.95 12.64
C LYS A 286 14.43 -3.21 14.10
N GLU A 287 13.58 -4.20 14.34
CA GLU A 287 13.30 -4.71 15.70
C GLU A 287 14.49 -5.54 16.17
N ALA A 288 15.02 -5.22 17.35
CA ALA A 288 16.08 -5.97 18.00
C ALA A 288 15.50 -7.17 18.78
N VAL A 289 16.37 -8.03 19.29
CA VAL A 289 15.98 -9.26 20.00
C VAL A 289 15.19 -8.97 21.29
N ASP A 290 15.44 -7.81 21.89
CA ASP A 290 14.75 -7.32 23.09
C ASP A 290 13.37 -6.70 22.79
N GLY A 291 12.94 -6.65 21.50
CA GLY A 291 11.70 -6.03 21.06
C GLY A 291 11.76 -4.50 20.90
N GLU A 292 12.95 -3.91 21.10
CA GLU A 292 13.14 -2.48 20.85
C GLU A 292 13.49 -2.22 19.39
N TRP A 293 12.95 -1.11 18.85
CA TRP A 293 13.23 -0.70 17.49
C TRP A 293 14.47 0.18 17.42
N GLN A 294 15.39 -0.18 16.57
CA GLN A 294 16.67 0.53 16.39
C GLN A 294 16.78 1.07 14.95
N GLN A 295 17.26 2.31 14.85
CA GLN A 295 17.59 2.88 13.55
C GLN A 295 18.87 2.22 13.04
N VAL A 296 18.76 1.59 11.86
CA VAL A 296 19.90 0.91 11.23
C VAL A 296 20.77 1.89 10.47
N THR A 297 20.12 2.75 9.66
CA THR A 297 20.81 3.75 8.83
C THR A 297 19.85 4.84 8.39
N THR A 298 20.44 5.92 7.90
CA THR A 298 19.72 6.93 7.08
C THR A 298 20.18 6.74 5.64
N VAL A 299 19.22 6.73 4.72
CA VAL A 299 19.51 6.69 3.29
C VAL A 299 19.86 8.11 2.87
N GLU A 300 21.08 8.31 2.41
CA GLU A 300 21.48 9.59 1.82
C GLU A 300 20.86 9.74 0.43
N PRO A 301 20.33 10.93 0.07
CA PRO A 301 19.69 11.20 -1.20
C PRO A 301 20.63 11.11 -2.40
#